data_be2ea3cd777569ac38c2b9d9db7f2be5
#
_entry.id   be2ea3cd777569ac38c2b9d9db7f2be5
#
_cell.length_a   1.000
_cell.length_b   1.000
_cell.length_c   1.000
_cell.angle_alpha   90.00
_cell.angle_beta   90.00
_cell.angle_gamma   90.00
#
_symmetry.space_group_name_H-M   'P 1'
#
loop_
_entity.id
_entity.type
_entity.pdbx_description
1 polymer ?
#
loop_
_entity_poly.entity_id
_entity_poly.type
_entity_poly.pdbx_seq_one_letter_code
_entity_poly.pdbx_strand_id
1 'polypeptide(L)'
;ILIESLITAIPRVGYVLLFIFIETYIFAAIGSILYSGIDPEHWGNIGVAMLTLFQTATLEGWPDLLDKAYSSRPFAWIFFLSFIILNSFIFLNMIVGVIIDVMIRQNDAYESEEMQALGKILRRIESVEKNVNTVKSNLGAEPYPIKDDSESQTAIDLEEKDDEI
;
A
#
# COMPACT_ATOMS: atom_id res chain seq x y z
N ILE A 1 -0.29 -18.91 7.29
CA ILE A 1 -0.11 -18.02 6.12
C ILE A 1 -1.03 -16.79 6.22
N LEU A 2 -2.38 -16.92 6.32
CA LEU A 2 -3.30 -15.77 6.41
C LEU A 2 -3.11 -14.97 7.71
N ILE A 3 -2.91 -15.65 8.85
CA ILE A 3 -2.71 -15.02 10.16
C ILE A 3 -1.36 -14.29 10.22
N GLU A 4 -0.31 -14.86 9.67
CA GLU A 4 1.02 -14.23 9.60
C GLU A 4 0.99 -12.96 8.74
N SER A 5 0.30 -13.00 7.60
CA SER A 5 0.11 -11.81 6.74
C SER A 5 -0.69 -10.72 7.47
N LEU A 6 -1.69 -11.10 8.27
CA LEU A 6 -2.48 -10.17 9.07
C LEU A 6 -1.63 -9.52 10.17
N ILE A 7 -0.85 -10.31 10.90
CA ILE A 7 0.05 -9.79 11.96
C ILE A 7 1.10 -8.84 11.38
N THR A 8 1.62 -9.12 10.20
CA THR A 8 2.61 -8.27 9.53
C THR A 8 2.01 -6.94 9.02
N ALA A 9 0.71 -6.90 8.75
CA ALA A 9 0.01 -5.69 8.32
C ALA A 9 -0.37 -4.77 9.52
N ILE A 10 -0.56 -5.31 10.72
CA ILE A 10 -0.98 -4.56 11.93
C ILE A 10 -0.11 -3.33 12.22
N PRO A 11 1.25 -3.36 12.17
CA PRO A 11 2.05 -2.20 12.48
C PRO A 11 1.79 -1.02 11.55
N ARG A 12 1.60 -1.26 10.26
CA ARG A 12 1.34 -0.20 9.27
C ARG A 12 -0.01 0.48 9.49
N VAL A 13 -1.04 -0.32 9.74
CA VAL A 13 -2.38 0.18 10.07
C VAL A 13 -2.35 0.91 11.42
N GLY A 14 -1.57 0.42 12.38
CA GLY A 14 -1.41 1.01 13.71
C GLY A 14 -0.93 2.46 13.68
N TYR A 15 0.04 2.80 12.82
CA TYR A 15 0.50 4.19 12.67
C TYR A 15 -0.58 5.12 12.14
N VAL A 16 -1.38 4.66 11.19
CA VAL A 16 -2.49 5.46 10.62
C VAL A 16 -3.58 5.65 11.68
N LEU A 17 -3.95 4.60 12.42
CA LEU A 17 -4.92 4.70 13.51
C LEU A 17 -4.43 5.64 14.62
N LEU A 18 -3.16 5.58 14.98
CA LEU A 18 -2.56 6.51 15.94
C LEU A 18 -2.63 7.95 15.45
N PHE A 19 -2.37 8.20 14.18
CA PHE A 19 -2.47 9.54 13.60
C PHE A 19 -3.90 10.06 13.60
N ILE A 20 -4.88 9.25 13.21
CA ILE A 20 -6.31 9.58 13.28
C ILE A 20 -6.73 9.87 14.73
N PHE A 21 -6.24 9.09 15.68
CA PHE A 21 -6.52 9.29 17.10
C PHE A 21 -5.99 10.63 17.60
N ILE A 22 -4.74 11.00 17.25
CA ILE A 22 -4.13 12.27 17.64
C ILE A 22 -4.86 13.44 16.99
N GLU A 23 -5.19 13.35 15.69
CA GLU A 23 -5.99 14.35 14.99
C GLU A 23 -7.35 14.55 15.67
N THR A 24 -8.09 13.47 15.89
CA THR A 24 -9.40 13.50 16.54
C THR A 24 -9.30 14.10 17.95
N TYR A 25 -8.26 13.77 18.71
CA TYR A 25 -8.03 14.35 20.03
C TYR A 25 -7.82 15.86 19.97
N ILE A 26 -7.00 16.36 19.03
CA ILE A 26 -6.75 17.79 18.86
C ILE A 26 -8.05 18.53 18.51
N PHE A 27 -8.81 18.01 17.54
CA PHE A 27 -10.09 18.59 17.16
C PHE A 27 -11.12 18.50 18.27
N ALA A 28 -11.15 17.41 19.07
CA ALA A 28 -12.03 17.26 20.22
C ALA A 28 -11.71 18.30 21.31
N ALA A 29 -10.46 18.56 21.58
CA ALA A 29 -10.04 19.59 22.52
C ALA A 29 -10.47 20.98 22.05
N ILE A 30 -10.24 21.32 20.77
CA ILE A 30 -10.67 22.58 20.18
C ILE A 30 -12.20 22.69 20.18
N GLY A 31 -12.91 21.64 19.75
CA GLY A 31 -14.37 21.59 19.71
C GLY A 31 -15.00 21.74 21.09
N SER A 32 -14.44 21.08 22.11
CA SER A 32 -14.88 21.21 23.50
C SER A 32 -14.73 22.65 24.01
N ILE A 33 -13.61 23.32 23.70
CA ILE A 33 -13.42 24.73 24.08
C ILE A 33 -14.40 25.65 23.35
N LEU A 34 -14.65 25.40 22.06
CA LEU A 34 -15.47 26.28 21.25
C LEU A 34 -16.98 26.09 21.46
N TYR A 35 -17.43 24.85 21.68
CA TYR A 35 -18.84 24.50 21.56
C TYR A 35 -19.46 23.93 22.87
N SER A 36 -18.70 23.70 23.94
CA SER A 36 -19.23 23.15 25.20
C SER A 36 -20.35 24.02 25.83
N GLY A 37 -20.29 25.34 25.65
CA GLY A 37 -21.33 26.27 26.11
C GLY A 37 -22.56 26.33 25.20
N ILE A 38 -22.47 25.82 23.97
CA ILE A 38 -23.56 25.85 22.97
C ILE A 38 -24.30 24.52 22.95
N ASP A 39 -23.55 23.42 22.93
CA ASP A 39 -24.06 22.06 22.90
C ASP A 39 -23.24 21.16 23.83
N PRO A 40 -23.52 21.21 25.18
CA PRO A 40 -22.80 20.43 26.17
C PRO A 40 -22.95 18.92 25.97
N GLU A 41 -24.02 18.48 25.32
CA GLU A 41 -24.30 17.07 25.06
C GLU A 41 -23.22 16.45 24.15
N HIS A 42 -22.78 17.19 23.14
CA HIS A 42 -21.80 16.72 22.16
C HIS A 42 -20.36 17.24 22.40
N TRP A 43 -20.21 18.33 23.20
CA TRP A 43 -18.92 19.01 23.35
C TRP A 43 -18.53 19.29 24.81
N GLY A 44 -19.33 18.81 25.79
CA GLY A 44 -19.18 19.13 27.21
C GLY A 44 -17.85 18.71 27.84
N ASN A 45 -17.19 17.72 27.28
CA ASN A 45 -15.83 17.32 27.63
C ASN A 45 -15.11 16.66 26.43
N ILE A 46 -13.79 16.52 26.55
CA ILE A 46 -12.97 15.98 25.45
C ILE A 46 -13.40 14.55 25.05
N GLY A 47 -13.75 13.69 26.01
CA GLY A 47 -14.17 12.32 25.71
C GLY A 47 -15.46 12.26 24.90
N VAL A 48 -16.47 13.06 25.26
CA VAL A 48 -17.72 13.19 24.50
C VAL A 48 -17.45 13.82 23.13
N ALA A 49 -16.62 14.86 23.08
CA ALA A 49 -16.24 15.49 21.81
C ALA A 49 -15.49 14.52 20.87
N MET A 50 -14.66 13.62 21.39
CA MET A 50 -14.03 12.57 20.58
C MET A 50 -15.06 11.59 19.99
N LEU A 51 -16.05 11.17 20.75
CA LEU A 51 -17.14 10.30 20.25
C LEU A 51 -17.96 11.03 19.16
N THR A 52 -18.26 12.30 19.38
CA THR A 52 -18.96 13.15 18.38
C THR A 52 -18.15 13.27 17.09
N LEU A 53 -16.85 13.50 17.19
CA LEU A 53 -15.97 13.56 16.01
C LEU A 53 -15.77 12.19 15.36
N PHE A 54 -15.73 11.12 16.12
CA PHE A 54 -15.71 9.76 15.57
C PHE A 54 -16.97 9.50 14.70
N GLN A 55 -18.16 9.90 15.18
CA GLN A 55 -19.38 9.85 14.39
C GLN A 55 -19.28 10.76 13.16
N THR A 56 -18.80 12.00 13.32
CA THR A 56 -18.57 12.93 12.22
C THR A 56 -17.60 12.39 11.16
N ALA A 57 -16.58 11.63 11.59
CA ALA A 57 -15.62 10.98 10.68
C ALA A 57 -16.29 9.95 9.75
N THR A 58 -17.40 9.33 10.18
CA THR A 58 -18.23 8.46 9.33
C THR A 58 -19.20 9.24 8.44
N LEU A 59 -19.10 10.56 8.41
CA LEU A 59 -20.01 11.49 7.72
C LEU A 59 -21.46 11.43 8.21
N GLU A 60 -21.67 10.95 9.42
CA GLU A 60 -23.01 10.88 10.03
C GLU A 60 -23.24 12.06 10.97
N GLY A 61 -24.42 12.69 10.87
CA GLY A 61 -24.90 13.71 11.79
C GLY A 61 -24.17 15.06 11.80
N TRP A 62 -23.10 15.22 11.02
CA TRP A 62 -22.33 16.47 11.02
C TRP A 62 -23.10 17.74 10.59
N PRO A 63 -24.11 17.67 9.68
CA PRO A 63 -24.89 18.87 9.34
C PRO A 63 -25.69 19.38 10.52
N ASP A 64 -26.25 18.50 11.35
CA ASP A 64 -27.03 18.87 12.52
C ASP A 64 -26.16 19.53 13.60
N LEU A 65 -24.95 18.98 13.80
CA LEU A 65 -23.95 19.56 14.69
C LEU A 65 -23.49 20.94 14.20
N LEU A 66 -23.27 21.06 12.89
CA LEU A 66 -22.92 22.35 12.28
C LEU A 66 -24.04 23.37 12.46
N ASP A 67 -25.29 23.01 12.22
CA ASP A 67 -26.43 23.92 12.31
C ASP A 67 -26.60 24.47 13.73
N LYS A 68 -26.48 23.61 14.75
CA LYS A 68 -26.46 24.04 16.16
C LYS A 68 -25.31 25.01 16.46
N ALA A 69 -24.10 24.71 15.97
CA ALA A 69 -22.92 25.55 16.19
C ALA A 69 -22.98 26.86 15.41
N TYR A 70 -23.48 26.80 14.17
CA TYR A 70 -23.56 27.94 13.24
C TYR A 70 -24.47 29.06 13.77
N SER A 71 -25.58 28.71 14.45
CA SER A 71 -26.51 29.69 15.04
C SER A 71 -25.82 30.63 16.04
N SER A 72 -24.75 30.19 16.70
CA SER A 72 -23.99 31.00 17.66
C SER A 72 -22.60 31.41 17.15
N ARG A 73 -22.04 30.68 16.18
CA ARG A 73 -20.70 30.92 15.63
C ARG A 73 -20.70 30.77 14.11
N PRO A 74 -20.80 31.88 13.34
CA PRO A 74 -20.89 31.84 11.87
C PRO A 74 -19.71 31.14 11.16
N PHE A 75 -18.55 31.03 11.81
CA PHE A 75 -17.35 30.35 11.26
C PHE A 75 -17.23 28.89 11.66
N ALA A 76 -18.27 28.30 12.29
CA ALA A 76 -18.27 26.89 12.69
C ALA A 76 -18.03 25.93 11.51
N TRP A 77 -18.49 26.28 10.31
CA TRP A 77 -18.29 25.49 9.11
C TRP A 77 -16.80 25.22 8.79
N ILE A 78 -15.90 26.16 9.10
CA ILE A 78 -14.46 25.97 8.91
C ILE A 78 -13.95 24.82 9.75
N PHE A 79 -14.36 24.75 11.02
CA PHE A 79 -13.99 23.68 11.93
C PHE A 79 -14.46 22.31 11.42
N PHE A 80 -15.73 22.16 11.10
CA PHE A 80 -16.31 20.90 10.63
C PHE A 80 -15.71 20.47 9.28
N LEU A 81 -15.63 21.38 8.29
CA LEU A 81 -15.08 21.05 6.99
C LEU A 81 -13.59 20.72 7.07
N SER A 82 -12.81 21.45 7.87
CA SER A 82 -11.37 21.14 8.03
C SER A 82 -11.17 19.75 8.61
N PHE A 83 -11.95 19.36 9.62
CA PHE A 83 -11.90 18.01 10.19
C PHE A 83 -12.30 16.95 9.15
N ILE A 84 -13.41 17.12 8.45
CA ILE A 84 -13.89 16.16 7.44
C ILE A 84 -12.89 16.01 6.30
N ILE A 85 -12.37 17.12 5.76
CA ILE A 85 -11.41 17.10 4.66
C ILE A 85 -10.11 16.39 5.10
N LEU A 86 -9.60 16.73 6.29
CA LEU A 86 -8.37 16.15 6.80
C LEU A 86 -8.53 14.65 7.05
N ASN A 87 -9.60 14.25 7.72
CA ASN A 87 -9.92 12.86 7.99
C ASN A 87 -10.15 12.06 6.69
N SER A 88 -10.87 12.63 5.70
CA SER A 88 -11.06 12.01 4.39
C SER A 88 -9.75 11.83 3.63
N PHE A 89 -8.85 12.83 3.70
CA PHE A 89 -7.53 12.74 3.07
C PHE A 89 -6.68 11.64 3.68
N ILE A 90 -6.69 11.49 5.00
CA ILE A 90 -5.98 10.41 5.71
C ILE A 90 -6.54 9.05 5.28
N PHE A 91 -7.86 8.92 5.23
CA PHE A 91 -8.54 7.69 4.85
C PHE A 91 -8.24 7.29 3.39
N LEU A 92 -8.27 8.24 2.46
CA LEU A 92 -7.90 8.01 1.06
C LEU A 92 -6.44 7.55 0.93
N ASN A 93 -5.51 8.19 1.63
CA ASN A 93 -4.10 7.79 1.62
C ASN A 93 -3.91 6.37 2.17
N MET A 94 -4.69 5.99 3.18
CA MET A 94 -4.68 4.62 3.71
C MET A 94 -5.16 3.61 2.65
N ILE A 95 -6.26 3.89 1.96
CA ILE A 95 -6.80 3.03 0.90
C ILE A 95 -5.79 2.88 -0.25
N VAL A 96 -5.22 3.99 -0.72
CA VAL A 96 -4.20 3.98 -1.78
C VAL A 96 -2.98 3.16 -1.36
N GLY A 97 -2.52 3.32 -0.12
CA GLY A 97 -1.41 2.53 0.43
C GLY A 97 -1.70 1.03 0.43
N VAL A 98 -2.91 0.62 0.84
CA VAL A 98 -3.32 -0.80 0.82
C VAL A 98 -3.40 -1.35 -0.60
N ILE A 99 -3.95 -0.57 -1.55
CA ILE A 99 -4.04 -0.97 -2.96
C ILE A 99 -2.65 -1.19 -3.55
N ILE A 100 -1.73 -0.25 -3.33
CA ILE A 100 -0.35 -0.35 -3.79
C ILE A 100 0.34 -1.59 -3.20
N ASP A 101 0.19 -1.84 -1.89
CA ASP A 101 0.79 -3.01 -1.23
C ASP A 101 0.26 -4.34 -1.81
N VAL A 102 -1.03 -4.41 -2.12
CA VAL A 102 -1.64 -5.57 -2.79
C VAL A 102 -1.10 -5.75 -4.21
N MET A 103 -0.97 -4.66 -4.99
CA MET A 103 -0.45 -4.71 -6.36
C MET A 103 1.02 -5.15 -6.40
N ILE A 104 1.86 -4.63 -5.50
CA ILE A 104 3.26 -5.04 -5.40
C ILE A 104 3.36 -6.54 -5.09
N ARG A 105 2.62 -7.03 -4.11
CA ARG A 105 2.62 -8.45 -3.75
C ARG A 105 2.15 -9.36 -4.88
N GLN A 106 1.19 -8.90 -5.68
CA GLN A 106 0.75 -9.65 -6.87
C GLN A 106 1.85 -9.71 -7.92
N ASN A 107 2.52 -8.59 -8.21
CA ASN A 107 3.63 -8.56 -9.16
C ASN A 107 4.79 -9.47 -8.71
N ASP A 108 5.18 -9.42 -7.44
CA ASP A 108 6.23 -10.28 -6.88
C ASP A 108 5.87 -11.77 -7.02
N ALA A 109 4.60 -12.12 -6.84
CA ALA A 109 4.12 -13.48 -7.03
C ALA A 109 4.20 -13.93 -8.50
N TYR A 110 3.78 -13.10 -9.45
CA TYR A 110 3.87 -13.39 -10.89
C TYR A 110 5.33 -13.53 -11.33
N GLU A 111 6.20 -12.61 -10.92
CA GLU A 111 7.63 -12.64 -11.25
C GLU A 111 8.30 -13.93 -10.71
N SER A 112 7.93 -14.35 -9.49
CA SER A 112 8.44 -15.59 -8.91
C SER A 112 7.96 -16.84 -9.66
N GLU A 113 6.73 -16.87 -10.15
CA GLU A 113 6.17 -17.98 -10.95
C GLU A 113 6.83 -18.04 -12.33
N GLU A 114 7.03 -16.91 -13.00
CA GLU A 114 7.74 -16.82 -14.27
C GLU A 114 9.19 -17.29 -14.13
N MET A 115 9.87 -16.85 -13.11
CA MET A 115 11.27 -17.25 -12.83
C MET A 115 11.39 -18.74 -12.55
N GLN A 116 10.42 -19.33 -11.83
CA GLN A 116 10.37 -20.78 -11.61
C GLN A 116 10.08 -21.55 -12.89
N ALA A 117 9.18 -21.06 -13.74
CA ALA A 117 8.87 -21.66 -15.03
C ALA A 117 10.09 -21.62 -15.95
N LEU A 118 10.78 -20.48 -16.03
CA LEU A 118 12.01 -20.32 -16.80
C LEU A 118 13.11 -21.27 -16.29
N GLY A 119 13.29 -21.37 -14.97
CA GLY A 119 14.25 -22.31 -14.39
C GLY A 119 13.94 -23.79 -14.70
N LYS A 120 12.65 -24.16 -14.80
CA LYS A 120 12.26 -25.52 -15.24
C LYS A 120 12.60 -25.77 -16.71
N ILE A 121 12.38 -24.77 -17.56
CA ILE A 121 12.70 -24.85 -19.01
C ILE A 121 14.20 -24.98 -19.20
N LEU A 122 15.00 -24.14 -18.53
CA LEU A 122 16.46 -24.21 -18.60
C LEU A 122 17.00 -25.58 -18.19
N ARG A 123 16.54 -26.15 -17.08
CA ARG A 123 16.94 -27.50 -16.65
C ARG A 123 16.55 -28.58 -17.67
N ARG A 124 15.42 -28.42 -18.35
CA ARG A 124 15.01 -29.34 -19.42
C ARG A 124 15.92 -29.25 -20.63
N ILE A 125 16.27 -28.03 -21.05
CA ILE A 125 17.22 -27.79 -22.14
C ILE A 125 18.56 -28.43 -21.82
N GLU A 126 19.11 -28.19 -20.62
CA GLU A 126 20.36 -28.77 -20.16
C GLU A 126 20.33 -30.31 -20.18
N SER A 127 19.21 -30.92 -19.74
CA SER A 127 19.04 -32.37 -19.77
C SER A 127 18.99 -32.93 -21.19
N VAL A 128 18.33 -32.25 -22.11
CA VAL A 128 18.26 -32.64 -23.53
C VAL A 128 19.63 -32.50 -24.17
N GLU A 129 20.35 -31.43 -23.92
CA GLU A 129 21.70 -31.21 -24.42
C GLU A 129 22.67 -32.30 -23.95
N LYS A 130 22.60 -32.67 -22.65
CA LYS A 130 23.37 -33.78 -22.10
C LYS A 130 23.05 -35.10 -22.80
N ASN A 131 21.77 -35.38 -23.05
CA ASN A 131 21.33 -36.59 -23.74
C ASN A 131 21.85 -36.62 -25.20
N VAL A 132 21.74 -35.50 -25.91
CA VAL A 132 22.23 -35.35 -27.27
C VAL A 132 23.75 -35.60 -27.34
N ASN A 133 24.49 -35.01 -26.42
CA ASN A 133 25.94 -35.20 -26.35
C ASN A 133 26.32 -36.66 -26.02
N THR A 134 25.54 -37.33 -25.17
CA THR A 134 25.74 -38.78 -24.89
C THR A 134 25.46 -39.63 -26.12
N VAL A 135 24.39 -39.33 -26.89
CA VAL A 135 24.08 -40.04 -28.13
C VAL A 135 25.17 -39.81 -29.19
N LYS A 136 25.64 -38.57 -29.34
CA LYS A 136 26.76 -38.23 -30.25
C LYS A 136 28.05 -38.99 -29.89
N SER A 137 28.40 -39.01 -28.61
CA SER A 137 29.55 -39.77 -28.13
C SER A 137 29.44 -41.24 -28.47
N ASN A 138 28.27 -41.84 -28.31
CA ASN A 138 28.00 -43.27 -28.66
C ASN A 138 28.06 -43.55 -30.19
N LEU A 139 27.82 -42.52 -30.99
CA LEU A 139 27.89 -42.60 -32.45
C LEU A 139 29.29 -42.23 -33.03
N GLY A 140 30.26 -41.95 -32.17
CA GLY A 140 31.62 -41.55 -32.57
C GLY A 140 31.71 -40.15 -33.23
N ALA A 141 30.69 -39.29 -33.04
CA ALA A 141 30.69 -37.93 -33.52
C ALA A 141 31.24 -36.96 -32.45
N GLU A 142 31.98 -35.94 -32.87
CA GLU A 142 32.47 -34.92 -31.92
C GLU A 142 31.36 -34.23 -31.16
N PRO A 143 31.56 -33.89 -29.86
CA PRO A 143 30.60 -33.13 -29.05
C PRO A 143 30.32 -31.76 -29.70
N TYR A 144 29.11 -31.29 -29.62
CA TYR A 144 28.75 -29.92 -30.01
C TYR A 144 29.46 -28.96 -29.03
N PRO A 145 30.24 -27.97 -29.52
CA PRO A 145 30.85 -27.02 -28.61
C PRO A 145 29.76 -26.23 -27.87
N ILE A 146 29.76 -26.32 -26.55
CA ILE A 146 28.95 -25.46 -25.70
C ILE A 146 29.44 -24.04 -25.97
N LYS A 147 28.68 -23.21 -26.64
CA LYS A 147 28.98 -21.80 -26.75
C LYS A 147 28.89 -21.24 -25.31
N ASP A 148 30.01 -20.78 -24.83
CA ASP A 148 30.07 -20.07 -23.56
C ASP A 148 29.23 -18.79 -23.72
N ASP A 149 28.13 -18.71 -22.97
CA ASP A 149 27.17 -17.59 -23.03
C ASP A 149 27.80 -16.25 -22.57
N SER A 150 29.08 -16.26 -22.13
CA SER A 150 29.84 -15.06 -21.82
C SER A 150 30.02 -14.12 -23.03
N GLU A 151 30.05 -14.65 -24.24
CA GLU A 151 30.13 -13.82 -25.47
C GLU A 151 28.78 -13.19 -25.85
N SER A 152 27.66 -13.86 -25.54
CA SER A 152 26.30 -13.34 -25.81
C SER A 152 25.93 -12.20 -24.86
N GLN A 153 26.36 -12.31 -23.60
CA GLN A 153 26.11 -11.28 -22.59
C GLN A 153 26.85 -9.98 -22.92
N THR A 154 28.08 -10.09 -23.40
CA THR A 154 28.89 -8.91 -23.80
C THR A 154 28.32 -8.21 -25.04
N ALA A 155 27.65 -8.92 -25.93
CA ALA A 155 27.00 -8.33 -27.11
C ALA A 155 25.73 -7.55 -26.74
N ILE A 156 24.93 -8.05 -25.79
CA ILE A 156 23.73 -7.39 -25.29
C ILE A 156 24.10 -6.12 -24.50
N ASP A 157 25.14 -6.17 -23.67
CA ASP A 157 25.62 -5.01 -22.89
C ASP A 157 26.24 -3.91 -23.77
N LEU A 158 26.65 -4.23 -24.99
CA LEU A 158 27.18 -3.26 -25.95
C LEU A 158 26.06 -2.57 -26.76
N GLU A 159 24.97 -3.29 -27.11
CA GLU A 159 23.82 -2.71 -27.78
C GLU A 159 23.03 -1.75 -26.87
N GLU A 160 22.89 -2.07 -25.56
CA GLU A 160 22.19 -1.22 -24.61
C GLU A 160 22.92 0.12 -24.33
N LYS A 161 24.21 0.17 -24.59
CA LYS A 161 25.05 1.36 -24.38
C LYS A 161 25.05 2.35 -25.55
N ASP A 162 24.70 1.90 -26.75
CA ASP A 162 24.63 2.73 -27.93
C ASP A 162 23.26 3.44 -28.09
N ASP A 163 22.23 3.00 -27.37
CA ASP A 163 20.91 3.64 -27.36
C ASP A 163 20.78 4.78 -26.31
N GLU A 164 21.79 5.04 -25.49
CA GLU A 164 21.83 6.14 -24.50
C GLU A 164 22.60 7.41 -24.96
N ILE A 165 22.98 7.51 -26.23
CA ILE A 165 23.60 8.73 -26.83
C ILE A 165 22.62 9.34 -27.81
#